data_28132325e7058256801e5734d9ac17d4
#
_entry.id   28132325e7058256801e5734d9ac17d4
#
_cell.length_a   1.000
_cell.length_b   1.000
_cell.length_c   1.000
_cell.angle_alpha   90.00
_cell.angle_beta   90.00
_cell.angle_gamma   90.00
#
_symmetry.space_group_name_H-M   'P 1'
#
loop_
_entity.id
_entity.type
_entity.pdbx_description
1 polymer ?
#
loop_
_entity_poly.entity_id
_entity_poly.type
_entity_poly.pdbx_seq_one_letter_code
_entity_poly.pdbx_strand_id
1 'polypeptide(L)'
;MSDAPAAADFKFSSKEIVDEASGLKIKASEPKPAGKLFDDSAALNVPRPKMYWWLPPNLSTGYGRKIDQLFYLILWITSVIFVGVQGALLLFLFRYRARPGAKATYTHGNNRLEIIWTVTPAIILVFLTILSQNVWSQIKGSSPSGAIPIEIHAEQFAWNVQYPGPDGKFNTADDIKTINQLHIPVGKPVRVRLTSIGKDGKHPVLHSFFLPEFRLRQDVVPGMAIDVWFEAARTGQYEIACSQFCGLGHYRMRGYLSIHSQEGFEAWLKEQKA
;
A
#
# COMPACT_ATOMS: atom_id res chain seq x y z
N MET A 1 -37.75 -12.91 -17.16
CA MET A 1 -36.76 -13.97 -16.86
C MET A 1 -35.96 -14.13 -18.13
N SER A 2 -34.82 -13.53 -18.21
CA SER A 2 -33.90 -13.67 -19.34
C SER A 2 -32.54 -14.07 -18.79
N ASP A 3 -32.02 -15.15 -19.36
CA ASP A 3 -30.82 -15.87 -18.97
C ASP A 3 -29.59 -14.99 -19.01
N ALA A 4 -28.86 -14.93 -17.89
CA ALA A 4 -27.52 -14.37 -17.83
C ALA A 4 -26.55 -15.39 -18.50
N PRO A 5 -25.64 -14.96 -19.39
CA PRO A 5 -24.68 -15.86 -19.98
C PRO A 5 -23.68 -16.36 -18.90
N ALA A 6 -23.47 -17.69 -18.90
CA ALA A 6 -22.52 -18.38 -18.05
C ALA A 6 -21.12 -17.78 -18.16
N ALA A 7 -20.45 -17.64 -17.00
CA ALA A 7 -19.06 -17.21 -16.91
C ALA A 7 -18.17 -18.15 -17.76
N ALA A 8 -17.60 -17.63 -18.82
CA ALA A 8 -16.63 -18.36 -19.64
C ALA A 8 -15.39 -18.66 -18.77
N ASP A 9 -15.09 -19.95 -18.62
CA ASP A 9 -13.86 -20.48 -18.05
C ASP A 9 -12.66 -19.99 -18.88
N PHE A 10 -12.04 -18.89 -18.43
CA PHE A 10 -10.79 -18.40 -19.01
C PHE A 10 -9.63 -19.21 -18.42
N LYS A 11 -9.27 -20.30 -19.07
CA LYS A 11 -7.99 -20.98 -18.83
C LYS A 11 -6.86 -20.08 -19.32
N PHE A 12 -6.09 -19.54 -18.38
CA PHE A 12 -4.82 -18.88 -18.67
C PHE A 12 -3.84 -19.95 -19.20
N SER A 13 -3.63 -19.97 -20.50
CA SER A 13 -2.49 -20.63 -21.12
C SER A 13 -1.27 -19.71 -20.93
N SER A 14 -0.18 -20.26 -20.41
CA SER A 14 1.13 -19.62 -20.35
C SER A 14 1.61 -19.28 -21.78
N LYS A 15 1.23 -18.11 -22.28
CA LYS A 15 1.70 -17.62 -23.57
C LYS A 15 2.80 -16.59 -23.33
N GLU A 16 3.92 -16.82 -24.04
CA GLU A 16 4.95 -15.80 -24.23
C GLU A 16 4.27 -14.53 -24.77
N ILE A 17 4.43 -13.42 -24.05
CA ILE A 17 4.02 -12.11 -24.55
C ILE A 17 5.21 -11.60 -25.34
N VAL A 18 5.06 -11.50 -26.65
CA VAL A 18 6.03 -10.87 -27.54
C VAL A 18 5.69 -9.38 -27.60
N ASP A 19 6.58 -8.53 -27.16
CA ASP A 19 6.48 -7.11 -27.41
C ASP A 19 6.82 -6.85 -28.89
N GLU A 20 5.81 -6.56 -29.69
CA GLU A 20 5.95 -6.36 -31.15
C GLU A 20 6.82 -5.15 -31.51
N ALA A 21 7.03 -4.21 -30.59
CA ALA A 21 7.84 -3.02 -30.83
C ALA A 21 9.35 -3.25 -30.65
N SER A 22 9.73 -4.14 -29.73
CA SER A 22 11.13 -4.42 -29.38
C SER A 22 11.61 -5.83 -29.74
N GLY A 23 10.70 -6.73 -30.17
CA GLY A 23 11.01 -8.13 -30.44
C GLY A 23 11.39 -8.94 -29.19
N LEU A 24 11.25 -8.38 -28.01
CA LEU A 24 11.63 -9.02 -26.75
C LEU A 24 10.59 -10.05 -26.34
N LYS A 25 11.00 -11.30 -26.16
CA LYS A 25 10.18 -12.37 -25.62
C LYS A 25 10.22 -12.32 -24.11
N ILE A 26 9.13 -11.88 -23.47
CA ILE A 26 9.01 -11.86 -22.02
C ILE A 26 8.32 -13.16 -21.58
N LYS A 27 9.05 -14.04 -20.89
CA LYS A 27 8.45 -15.19 -20.22
C LYS A 27 7.68 -14.72 -19.00
N ALA A 28 6.36 -14.74 -19.07
CA ALA A 28 5.52 -14.67 -17.87
C ALA A 28 5.66 -16.01 -17.14
N SER A 29 6.63 -16.11 -16.24
CA SER A 29 6.72 -17.25 -15.34
C SER A 29 5.68 -17.07 -14.23
N GLU A 30 4.75 -18.04 -14.10
CA GLU A 30 3.98 -18.14 -12.87
C GLU A 30 4.95 -18.24 -11.69
N PRO A 31 4.69 -17.53 -10.57
CA PRO A 31 5.52 -17.67 -9.39
C PRO A 31 5.52 -19.14 -8.98
N LYS A 32 6.69 -19.77 -8.98
CA LYS A 32 6.82 -21.11 -8.41
C LYS A 32 6.27 -21.11 -6.99
N PRO A 33 5.43 -22.08 -6.61
CA PRO A 33 4.94 -22.15 -5.24
C PRO A 33 6.13 -22.11 -4.30
N ALA A 34 6.02 -21.31 -3.24
CA ALA A 34 7.08 -21.04 -2.27
C ALA A 34 7.52 -22.32 -1.53
N GLY A 35 8.32 -23.14 -2.21
CA GLY A 35 9.00 -24.29 -1.63
C GLY A 35 10.45 -23.92 -1.40
N LYS A 36 10.85 -23.82 -0.13
CA LYS A 36 12.25 -23.78 0.36
C LYS A 36 13.19 -22.66 -0.13
N LEU A 37 12.74 -21.69 -0.92
CA LEU A 37 13.56 -20.55 -1.37
C LEU A 37 13.65 -19.40 -0.35
N PHE A 38 12.84 -19.45 0.70
CA PHE A 38 12.79 -18.41 1.73
C PHE A 38 13.32 -18.97 3.05
N ASP A 39 14.58 -18.69 3.32
CA ASP A 39 15.17 -18.96 4.62
C ASP A 39 14.75 -17.83 5.58
N ASP A 40 13.88 -18.16 6.54
CA ASP A 40 13.46 -17.24 7.61
C ASP A 40 14.64 -16.78 8.49
N SER A 41 15.81 -17.42 8.39
CA SER A 41 17.01 -17.06 9.14
C SER A 41 17.61 -15.72 8.71
N ALA A 42 17.36 -15.29 7.47
CA ALA A 42 17.82 -14.00 6.95
C ALA A 42 16.91 -12.82 7.35
N ALA A 43 15.80 -13.07 8.08
CA ALA A 43 14.98 -12.01 8.62
C ALA A 43 15.79 -11.17 9.60
N LEU A 44 15.80 -9.86 9.42
CA LEU A 44 16.33 -8.93 10.41
C LEU A 44 15.70 -9.27 11.77
N ASN A 45 16.48 -9.18 12.85
CA ASN A 45 16.03 -9.50 14.22
C ASN A 45 14.97 -8.49 14.72
N VAL A 46 13.85 -8.44 13.99
CA VAL A 46 12.70 -7.60 14.26
C VAL A 46 11.63 -8.47 14.92
N PRO A 47 11.07 -8.05 16.06
CA PRO A 47 9.99 -8.78 16.71
C PRO A 47 8.88 -9.12 15.71
N ARG A 48 8.36 -10.35 15.76
CA ARG A 48 7.24 -10.72 14.88
C ARG A 48 6.12 -9.70 15.02
N PRO A 49 5.67 -9.04 13.96
CA PRO A 49 4.58 -8.09 14.05
C PRO A 49 3.35 -8.80 14.59
N LYS A 50 2.67 -8.18 15.55
CA LYS A 50 1.37 -8.69 16.03
C LYS A 50 0.42 -8.73 14.83
N MET A 51 -0.01 -9.91 14.43
CA MET A 51 -1.06 -10.05 13.43
C MET A 51 -2.40 -9.77 14.09
N TYR A 52 -3.08 -8.72 13.62
CA TYR A 52 -4.48 -8.49 13.94
C TYR A 52 -5.32 -9.02 12.79
N TRP A 53 -6.48 -9.59 13.07
CA TRP A 53 -7.36 -10.14 12.04
C TRP A 53 -7.87 -9.10 11.03
N TRP A 54 -7.78 -7.81 11.35
CA TRP A 54 -8.19 -6.68 10.50
C TRP A 54 -7.05 -5.91 9.84
N LEU A 55 -5.81 -6.23 10.13
CA LEU A 55 -4.67 -5.48 9.63
C LEU A 55 -3.52 -6.44 9.26
N PRO A 56 -2.99 -6.39 8.03
CA PRO A 56 -1.86 -7.22 7.63
C PRO A 56 -0.63 -6.91 8.49
N PRO A 57 0.32 -7.86 8.60
CA PRO A 57 1.56 -7.65 9.36
C PRO A 57 2.32 -6.45 8.79
N ASN A 58 2.96 -5.66 9.66
CA ASN A 58 3.78 -4.55 9.22
C ASN A 58 5.21 -5.03 8.98
N LEU A 59 5.66 -4.95 7.74
CA LEU A 59 6.98 -5.38 7.29
C LEU A 59 7.94 -4.22 7.05
N SER A 60 7.46 -2.99 7.12
CA SER A 60 8.30 -1.81 6.95
C SER A 60 9.23 -1.64 8.14
N THR A 61 10.50 -1.41 7.87
CA THR A 61 11.41 -0.84 8.87
C THR A 61 11.14 0.67 9.02
N GLY A 62 11.43 1.24 10.16
CA GLY A 62 11.35 2.69 10.36
C GLY A 62 9.93 3.25 10.45
N TYR A 63 9.42 3.87 9.38
CA TYR A 63 8.17 4.65 9.44
C TYR A 63 6.89 3.83 9.62
N GLY A 64 6.84 2.57 9.17
CA GLY A 64 5.64 1.75 9.27
C GLY A 64 5.14 1.59 10.71
N ARG A 65 6.04 1.40 11.66
CA ARG A 65 5.68 1.32 13.09
C ARG A 65 5.05 2.63 13.59
N LYS A 66 5.57 3.78 13.14
CA LYS A 66 5.04 5.10 13.51
C LYS A 66 3.65 5.33 12.95
N ILE A 67 3.38 4.84 11.72
CA ILE A 67 2.04 4.86 11.13
C ILE A 67 1.07 4.05 11.99
N ASP A 68 1.43 2.83 12.37
CA ASP A 68 0.57 1.98 13.20
C ASP A 68 0.34 2.60 14.58
N GLN A 69 1.34 3.20 15.21
CA GLN A 69 1.20 3.90 16.48
C GLN A 69 0.23 5.09 16.38
N LEU A 70 0.36 5.89 15.34
CA LEU A 70 -0.53 7.02 15.08
C LEU A 70 -1.97 6.54 14.81
N PHE A 71 -2.13 5.48 14.01
CA PHE A 71 -3.42 4.85 13.75
C PHE A 71 -4.11 4.39 15.04
N TYR A 72 -3.40 3.66 15.92
CA TYR A 72 -3.97 3.20 17.18
C TYR A 72 -4.25 4.34 18.16
N LEU A 73 -3.45 5.41 18.19
CA LEU A 73 -3.73 6.60 18.97
C LEU A 73 -5.04 7.25 18.53
N ILE A 74 -5.21 7.46 17.22
CA ILE A 74 -6.43 8.04 16.66
C ILE A 74 -7.63 7.13 16.93
N LEU A 75 -7.47 5.81 16.70
CA LEU A 75 -8.52 4.83 16.96
C LEU A 75 -8.96 4.85 18.44
N TRP A 76 -8.01 4.94 19.38
CA TRP A 76 -8.32 5.01 20.81
C TRP A 76 -9.07 6.29 21.16
N ILE A 77 -8.58 7.46 20.72
CA ILE A 77 -9.24 8.75 20.97
C ILE A 77 -10.67 8.74 20.42
N THR A 78 -10.83 8.34 19.15
CA THR A 78 -12.15 8.31 18.50
C THR A 78 -13.09 7.30 19.15
N SER A 79 -12.58 6.14 19.59
CA SER A 79 -13.37 5.12 20.28
C SER A 79 -13.88 5.61 21.63
N VAL A 80 -13.06 6.29 22.42
CA VAL A 80 -13.47 6.86 23.71
C VAL A 80 -14.56 7.92 23.51
N ILE A 81 -14.37 8.83 22.55
CA ILE A 81 -15.37 9.86 22.22
C ILE A 81 -16.66 9.20 21.72
N PHE A 82 -16.57 8.22 20.83
CA PHE A 82 -17.72 7.49 20.30
C PHE A 82 -18.53 6.83 21.40
N VAL A 83 -17.88 6.06 22.28
CA VAL A 83 -18.55 5.38 23.40
C VAL A 83 -19.19 6.40 24.35
N GLY A 84 -18.52 7.51 24.64
CA GLY A 84 -19.05 8.59 25.48
C GLY A 84 -20.30 9.23 24.88
N VAL A 85 -20.26 9.60 23.61
CA VAL A 85 -21.37 10.24 22.91
C VAL A 85 -22.55 9.27 22.73
N GLN A 86 -22.29 8.02 22.30
CA GLN A 86 -23.35 7.01 22.16
C GLN A 86 -23.95 6.63 23.51
N GLY A 87 -23.13 6.51 24.55
CA GLY A 87 -23.60 6.27 25.91
C GLY A 87 -24.50 7.40 26.44
N ALA A 88 -24.09 8.65 26.22
CA ALA A 88 -24.91 9.82 26.58
C ALA A 88 -26.21 9.83 25.77
N LEU A 89 -26.17 9.57 24.48
CA LEU A 89 -27.38 9.49 23.64
C LEU A 89 -28.35 8.43 24.15
N LEU A 90 -27.88 7.22 24.40
CA LEU A 90 -28.72 6.14 24.93
C LEU A 90 -29.30 6.52 26.31
N LEU A 91 -28.47 7.07 27.21
CA LEU A 91 -28.93 7.53 28.51
C LEU A 91 -30.06 8.56 28.39
N PHE A 92 -29.89 9.53 27.47
CA PHE A 92 -30.92 10.58 27.29
C PHE A 92 -32.20 10.03 26.66
N LEU A 93 -32.11 9.08 25.72
CA LEU A 93 -33.26 8.40 25.14
C LEU A 93 -34.09 7.68 26.25
N PHE A 94 -33.42 7.00 27.16
CA PHE A 94 -34.10 6.32 28.26
C PHE A 94 -34.60 7.30 29.37
N ARG A 95 -33.77 8.28 29.72
CA ARG A 95 -34.04 9.22 30.81
C ARG A 95 -35.15 10.20 30.47
N TYR A 96 -35.14 10.73 29.26
CA TYR A 96 -36.05 11.79 28.79
C TYR A 96 -37.15 11.29 27.86
N ARG A 97 -37.40 9.98 27.82
CA ARG A 97 -38.50 9.41 27.03
C ARG A 97 -39.82 10.02 27.42
N ALA A 98 -40.76 10.18 26.50
CA ALA A 98 -42.10 10.66 26.72
C ALA A 98 -42.83 9.87 27.84
N ARG A 99 -43.45 10.53 28.78
CA ARG A 99 -44.25 9.94 29.83
C ARG A 99 -45.56 10.77 29.99
N PRO A 100 -46.70 10.12 30.28
CA PRO A 100 -47.96 10.85 30.51
C PRO A 100 -47.79 11.91 31.58
N GLY A 101 -48.21 13.16 31.32
CA GLY A 101 -48.13 14.28 32.25
C GLY A 101 -46.75 14.97 32.37
N ALA A 102 -45.70 14.42 31.78
CA ALA A 102 -44.38 15.07 31.80
C ALA A 102 -44.32 16.22 30.78
N LYS A 103 -43.88 17.38 31.22
CA LYS A 103 -43.63 18.56 30.38
C LYS A 103 -42.13 18.77 30.21
N ALA A 104 -41.70 19.15 29.00
CA ALA A 104 -40.33 19.54 28.75
C ALA A 104 -39.97 20.83 29.50
N THR A 105 -38.78 20.87 30.05
CA THR A 105 -38.22 22.07 30.65
C THR A 105 -37.51 22.87 29.60
N TYR A 106 -37.80 24.16 29.50
CA TYR A 106 -37.06 25.05 28.60
C TYR A 106 -35.67 25.32 29.19
N THR A 107 -34.64 25.14 28.39
CA THR A 107 -33.25 25.40 28.78
C THR A 107 -32.62 26.39 27.80
N HIS A 108 -31.84 27.32 28.32
CA HIS A 108 -30.98 28.20 27.52
C HIS A 108 -29.67 27.50 27.18
N GLY A 109 -28.95 28.00 26.19
CA GLY A 109 -27.59 27.56 25.86
C GLY A 109 -26.63 27.72 27.06
N ASN A 110 -25.53 27.02 27.03
CA ASN A 110 -24.49 27.10 28.05
C ASN A 110 -23.13 27.39 27.38
N ASN A 111 -22.72 28.67 27.42
CA ASN A 111 -21.47 29.13 26.80
C ASN A 111 -20.23 28.36 27.28
N ARG A 112 -20.20 27.89 28.54
CA ARG A 112 -19.06 27.10 29.06
C ARG A 112 -18.98 25.74 28.39
N LEU A 113 -20.12 25.07 28.23
CA LEU A 113 -20.14 23.80 27.48
C LEU A 113 -19.80 24.00 26.01
N GLU A 114 -20.30 25.08 25.41
CA GLU A 114 -20.00 25.43 24.01
C GLU A 114 -18.48 25.63 23.78
N ILE A 115 -17.82 26.35 24.66
CA ILE A 115 -16.37 26.54 24.64
C ILE A 115 -15.64 25.18 24.78
N ILE A 116 -16.07 24.36 25.76
CA ILE A 116 -15.41 23.06 26.01
C ILE A 116 -15.49 22.15 24.78
N TRP A 117 -16.70 21.95 24.20
CA TRP A 117 -16.82 21.03 23.07
C TRP A 117 -16.28 21.59 21.75
N THR A 118 -15.98 22.89 21.66
CA THR A 118 -15.33 23.51 20.52
C THR A 118 -13.81 23.48 20.67
N VAL A 119 -13.30 23.90 21.83
CA VAL A 119 -11.85 24.06 22.04
C VAL A 119 -11.17 22.71 22.25
N THR A 120 -11.79 21.76 22.95
CA THR A 120 -11.17 20.46 23.21
C THR A 120 -10.88 19.67 21.93
N PRO A 121 -11.83 19.49 20.97
CA PRO A 121 -11.53 18.87 19.70
C PRO A 121 -10.49 19.66 18.89
N ALA A 122 -10.52 20.97 18.89
CA ALA A 122 -9.55 21.79 18.20
C ALA A 122 -8.11 21.54 18.69
N ILE A 123 -7.91 21.47 20.00
CA ILE A 123 -6.61 21.14 20.61
C ILE A 123 -6.17 19.72 20.19
N ILE A 124 -7.07 18.74 20.23
CA ILE A 124 -6.78 17.37 19.82
C ILE A 124 -6.34 17.33 18.34
N LEU A 125 -7.05 18.04 17.46
CA LEU A 125 -6.72 18.10 16.04
C LEU A 125 -5.36 18.76 15.79
N VAL A 126 -5.04 19.85 16.47
CA VAL A 126 -3.71 20.50 16.36
C VAL A 126 -2.61 19.54 16.81
N PHE A 127 -2.79 18.85 17.93
CA PHE A 127 -1.84 17.86 18.43
C PHE A 127 -1.64 16.71 17.43
N LEU A 128 -2.71 16.12 16.91
CA LEU A 128 -2.64 15.05 15.92
C LEU A 128 -2.01 15.52 14.61
N THR A 129 -2.25 16.77 14.20
CA THR A 129 -1.63 17.35 12.99
C THR A 129 -0.12 17.43 13.14
N ILE A 130 0.40 17.88 14.28
CA ILE A 130 1.84 17.96 14.55
C ILE A 130 2.48 16.56 14.51
N LEU A 131 1.84 15.57 15.15
CA LEU A 131 2.33 14.18 15.12
C LEU A 131 2.30 13.60 13.71
N SER A 132 1.22 13.81 12.96
CA SER A 132 1.06 13.33 11.58
C SER A 132 2.08 13.96 10.65
N GLN A 133 2.36 15.26 10.78
CA GLN A 133 3.34 15.96 9.96
C GLN A 133 4.76 15.39 10.16
N ASN A 134 5.10 15.00 11.38
CA ASN A 134 6.40 14.37 11.67
C ASN A 134 6.53 13.00 11.00
N VAL A 135 5.45 12.19 11.00
CA VAL A 135 5.44 10.89 10.30
C VAL A 135 5.46 11.09 8.78
N TRP A 136 4.65 12.02 8.28
CA TRP A 136 4.56 12.35 6.87
C TRP A 136 5.89 12.78 6.27
N SER A 137 6.63 13.65 6.96
CA SER A 137 7.94 14.13 6.49
C SER A 137 8.96 13.00 6.34
N GLN A 138 8.87 11.94 7.12
CA GLN A 138 9.74 10.76 7.01
C GLN A 138 9.37 9.87 5.83
N ILE A 139 8.07 9.73 5.54
CA ILE A 139 7.57 8.93 4.41
C ILE A 139 7.88 9.60 3.07
N LYS A 140 7.67 10.91 3.00
CA LYS A 140 7.83 11.72 1.78
C LYS A 140 9.21 12.36 1.65
N GLY A 141 10.06 12.20 2.64
CA GLY A 141 11.45 12.62 2.58
C GLY A 141 12.24 11.86 1.52
N SER A 142 13.45 12.33 1.24
CA SER A 142 14.37 11.66 0.33
C SER A 142 14.64 10.23 0.79
N SER A 143 14.74 9.29 -0.16
CA SER A 143 15.17 7.94 0.16
C SER A 143 16.55 7.95 0.82
N PRO A 144 16.82 7.02 1.75
CA PRO A 144 18.16 6.86 2.32
C PRO A 144 19.23 6.68 1.24
N SER A 145 20.46 7.10 1.55
CA SER A 145 21.61 6.87 0.67
C SER A 145 21.82 5.38 0.44
N GLY A 146 22.15 5.00 -0.81
CA GLY A 146 22.34 3.60 -1.18
C GLY A 146 21.04 2.83 -1.44
N ALA A 147 19.90 3.50 -1.53
CA ALA A 147 18.65 2.88 -1.94
C ALA A 147 18.75 2.30 -3.36
N ILE A 148 18.27 1.07 -3.52
CA ILE A 148 18.24 0.39 -4.83
C ILE A 148 17.19 1.08 -5.70
N PRO A 149 17.59 1.65 -6.86
CA PRO A 149 16.64 2.29 -7.75
C PRO A 149 15.88 1.23 -8.56
N ILE A 150 14.56 1.40 -8.66
CA ILE A 150 13.68 0.57 -9.48
C ILE A 150 12.69 1.50 -10.16
N GLU A 151 12.34 1.24 -11.41
CA GLU A 151 11.24 1.92 -12.10
C GLU A 151 10.06 0.97 -12.25
N ILE A 152 8.85 1.49 -12.01
CA ILE A 152 7.61 0.76 -12.25
C ILE A 152 6.70 1.61 -13.13
N HIS A 153 6.38 1.05 -14.28
CA HIS A 153 5.44 1.64 -15.22
C HIS A 153 4.10 0.93 -15.09
N ALA A 154 3.10 1.64 -14.55
CA ALA A 154 1.74 1.13 -14.40
C ALA A 154 1.00 1.24 -15.73
N GLU A 155 0.44 0.13 -16.17
CA GLU A 155 -0.31 -0.02 -17.41
C GLU A 155 -1.65 -0.69 -17.12
N GLN A 156 -2.64 -0.59 -18.03
CA GLN A 156 -3.90 -1.35 -17.92
C GLN A 156 -3.69 -2.79 -18.44
N PHE A 157 -3.48 -3.84 -17.63
CA PHE A 157 -3.66 -3.95 -16.18
C PHE A 157 -2.45 -4.68 -15.58
N ALA A 158 -1.27 -4.10 -15.71
CA ALA A 158 0.00 -4.70 -15.31
C ALA A 158 0.92 -3.68 -14.64
N TRP A 159 1.87 -4.22 -13.86
CA TRP A 159 2.99 -3.50 -13.29
C TRP A 159 4.25 -3.91 -14.04
N ASN A 160 4.76 -3.06 -14.91
CA ASN A 160 6.02 -3.30 -15.64
C ASN A 160 7.17 -2.80 -14.76
N VAL A 161 7.96 -3.72 -14.23
CA VAL A 161 9.05 -3.43 -13.28
C VAL A 161 10.38 -3.48 -14.05
N GLN A 162 11.22 -2.47 -13.85
CA GLN A 162 12.51 -2.33 -14.52
C GLN A 162 13.61 -2.06 -13.48
N TYR A 163 14.69 -2.82 -13.57
CA TYR A 163 15.91 -2.66 -12.78
C TYR A 163 17.03 -2.19 -13.69
N PRO A 164 17.89 -1.29 -13.22
CA PRO A 164 19.06 -0.90 -14.00
C PRO A 164 20.02 -2.08 -14.11
N GLY A 165 20.67 -2.17 -15.26
CA GLY A 165 21.74 -3.12 -15.45
C GLY A 165 23.00 -2.84 -14.61
N PRO A 166 24.11 -3.51 -14.91
CA PRO A 166 25.40 -3.26 -14.26
C PRO A 166 25.92 -1.85 -14.41
N ASP A 167 25.51 -1.14 -15.46
CA ASP A 167 25.89 0.25 -15.70
C ASP A 167 25.17 1.26 -14.80
N GLY A 168 24.16 0.79 -14.03
CA GLY A 168 23.38 1.60 -13.10
C GLY A 168 22.44 2.62 -13.76
N LYS A 169 22.24 2.51 -15.10
CA LYS A 169 21.37 3.39 -15.88
C LYS A 169 20.11 2.65 -16.29
N PHE A 170 19.02 3.38 -16.45
CA PHE A 170 17.77 2.86 -17.02
C PHE A 170 17.70 3.10 -18.53
N ASN A 171 16.87 2.30 -19.19
CA ASN A 171 16.64 2.35 -20.64
C ASN A 171 17.88 1.99 -21.46
N THR A 172 18.64 1.03 -20.95
CA THR A 172 19.79 0.42 -21.62
C THR A 172 19.51 -1.05 -21.97
N ALA A 173 20.34 -1.65 -22.81
CA ALA A 173 20.10 -3.02 -23.30
C ALA A 173 20.29 -4.10 -22.21
N ASP A 174 20.95 -3.76 -21.12
CA ASP A 174 21.25 -4.63 -19.98
C ASP A 174 20.24 -4.52 -18.83
N ASP A 175 19.17 -3.74 -19.01
CA ASP A 175 18.10 -3.61 -18.04
C ASP A 175 17.34 -4.94 -17.85
N ILE A 176 17.02 -5.25 -16.58
CA ILE A 176 16.19 -6.39 -16.26
C ILE A 176 14.74 -5.92 -16.17
N LYS A 177 13.84 -6.54 -16.95
CA LYS A 177 12.42 -6.22 -17.00
C LYS A 177 11.59 -7.40 -16.56
N THR A 178 10.63 -7.15 -15.67
CA THR A 178 9.66 -8.15 -15.21
C THR A 178 8.25 -7.59 -15.27
N ILE A 179 7.25 -8.44 -15.41
CA ILE A 179 5.84 -8.06 -15.41
C ILE A 179 5.17 -8.60 -14.15
N ASN A 180 4.53 -7.73 -13.39
CA ASN A 180 3.82 -8.07 -12.15
C ASN A 180 4.69 -8.75 -11.08
N GLN A 181 6.01 -8.65 -11.16
CA GLN A 181 6.93 -9.25 -10.21
C GLN A 181 7.98 -8.22 -9.79
N LEU A 182 7.96 -7.86 -8.53
CA LEU A 182 8.92 -6.97 -7.90
C LEU A 182 9.79 -7.79 -6.95
N HIS A 183 11.08 -7.82 -7.19
CA HIS A 183 12.07 -8.54 -6.38
C HIS A 183 12.97 -7.55 -5.66
N ILE A 184 13.13 -7.70 -4.35
CA ILE A 184 13.97 -6.83 -3.52
C ILE A 184 14.74 -7.64 -2.47
N PRO A 185 15.89 -7.16 -1.99
CA PRO A 185 16.56 -7.76 -0.84
C PRO A 185 15.96 -7.25 0.48
N VAL A 186 16.03 -8.08 1.52
CA VAL A 186 15.70 -7.69 2.89
C VAL A 186 16.75 -6.73 3.46
N GLY A 187 16.34 -5.77 4.28
CA GLY A 187 17.24 -4.88 5.03
C GLY A 187 17.97 -3.83 4.18
N LYS A 188 17.55 -3.62 2.94
CA LYS A 188 18.05 -2.52 2.11
C LYS A 188 16.92 -1.60 1.68
N PRO A 189 17.09 -0.29 1.75
CA PRO A 189 16.11 0.64 1.22
C PRO A 189 15.99 0.49 -0.29
N VAL A 190 14.77 0.58 -0.78
CA VAL A 190 14.43 0.54 -2.21
C VAL A 190 13.73 1.84 -2.55
N ARG A 191 14.16 2.49 -3.63
CA ARG A 191 13.50 3.66 -4.19
C ARG A 191 12.81 3.25 -5.48
N VAL A 192 11.49 3.38 -5.51
CA VAL A 192 10.67 3.07 -6.66
C VAL A 192 10.18 4.35 -7.30
N ARG A 193 10.49 4.53 -8.58
CA ARG A 193 9.92 5.58 -9.42
C ARG A 193 8.69 5.04 -10.15
N LEU A 194 7.56 5.66 -9.90
CA LEU A 194 6.25 5.27 -10.42
C LEU A 194 5.85 6.18 -11.57
N THR A 195 5.48 5.61 -12.71
CA THR A 195 4.91 6.33 -13.85
C THR A 195 3.72 5.56 -14.42
N SER A 196 2.73 6.27 -14.95
CA SER A 196 1.62 5.66 -15.69
C SER A 196 1.88 5.73 -17.17
N ILE A 197 1.70 4.60 -17.86
CA ILE A 197 1.80 4.48 -19.32
C ILE A 197 0.48 3.95 -19.90
N GLY A 198 0.15 4.36 -21.12
CA GLY A 198 -0.98 3.80 -21.85
C GLY A 198 -0.62 2.47 -22.48
N LYS A 199 -1.59 1.59 -22.69
CA LYS A 199 -1.42 0.24 -23.26
C LYS A 199 -0.72 0.25 -24.63
N ASP A 200 -0.89 1.31 -25.38
CA ASP A 200 -0.29 1.55 -26.69
C ASP A 200 0.64 2.78 -26.70
N GLY A 201 1.15 3.16 -25.53
CA GLY A 201 1.89 4.40 -25.32
C GLY A 201 1.01 5.65 -25.34
N LYS A 202 -0.34 5.51 -25.46
CA LYS A 202 -1.33 6.58 -25.48
C LYS A 202 -2.34 6.37 -24.37
N HIS A 203 -2.98 7.45 -23.93
CA HIS A 203 -4.09 7.42 -22.97
C HIS A 203 -3.73 6.73 -21.63
N PRO A 204 -2.67 7.14 -20.94
CA PRO A 204 -2.39 6.62 -19.61
C PRO A 204 -3.52 6.94 -18.64
N VAL A 205 -3.81 6.04 -17.72
CA VAL A 205 -4.87 6.20 -16.71
C VAL A 205 -4.29 6.26 -15.31
N LEU A 206 -5.07 6.74 -14.36
CA LEU A 206 -4.69 6.77 -12.96
C LEU A 206 -4.66 5.34 -12.38
N HIS A 207 -3.57 4.99 -11.71
CA HIS A 207 -3.40 3.79 -10.89
C HIS A 207 -3.04 4.17 -9.46
N SER A 208 -2.97 3.22 -8.56
CA SER A 208 -2.42 3.43 -7.22
C SER A 208 -1.63 2.21 -6.79
N PHE A 209 -0.33 2.39 -6.63
CA PHE A 209 0.59 1.36 -6.16
C PHE A 209 0.41 1.16 -4.66
N PHE A 210 -0.03 -0.02 -4.26
CA PHE A 210 -0.37 -0.32 -2.88
C PHE A 210 0.36 -1.57 -2.38
N LEU A 211 1.12 -1.40 -1.31
CA LEU A 211 1.78 -2.44 -0.54
C LEU A 211 1.21 -2.45 0.88
N PRO A 212 0.18 -3.26 1.17
CA PRO A 212 -0.52 -3.26 2.46
C PRO A 212 0.41 -3.47 3.65
N GLU A 213 1.34 -4.41 3.53
CA GLU A 213 2.29 -4.79 4.58
C GLU A 213 3.32 -3.71 4.88
N PHE A 214 3.50 -2.75 3.97
CA PHE A 214 4.40 -1.61 4.14
C PHE A 214 3.68 -0.32 4.56
N ARG A 215 2.35 -0.35 4.69
CA ARG A 215 1.53 0.86 4.89
C ARG A 215 1.79 1.91 3.80
N LEU A 216 2.20 1.44 2.62
CA LEU A 216 2.55 2.28 1.49
C LEU A 216 1.45 2.25 0.44
N ARG A 217 0.89 3.41 0.16
CA ARG A 217 -0.01 3.64 -0.95
C ARG A 217 0.39 4.92 -1.66
N GLN A 218 0.55 4.85 -2.98
CA GLN A 218 0.91 6.00 -3.79
C GLN A 218 0.16 5.96 -5.12
N ASP A 219 -0.56 7.03 -5.41
CA ASP A 219 -1.21 7.19 -6.71
C ASP A 219 -0.16 7.39 -7.80
N VAL A 220 -0.40 6.73 -8.94
CA VAL A 220 0.44 6.77 -10.13
C VAL A 220 -0.30 7.59 -11.17
N VAL A 221 0.01 8.90 -11.18
CA VAL A 221 -0.73 9.90 -11.95
C VAL A 221 -0.14 10.02 -13.35
N PRO A 222 -0.97 10.00 -14.42
CA PRO A 222 -0.51 10.26 -15.79
C PRO A 222 0.28 11.56 -15.90
N GLY A 223 1.41 11.50 -16.61
CA GLY A 223 2.28 12.67 -16.82
C GLY A 223 3.18 13.03 -15.63
N MET A 224 3.13 12.28 -14.53
CA MET A 224 3.99 12.49 -13.37
C MET A 224 4.91 11.29 -13.14
N ALA A 225 6.16 11.56 -12.74
CA ALA A 225 7.06 10.56 -12.16
C ALA A 225 7.15 10.80 -10.65
N ILE A 226 6.72 9.81 -9.85
CA ILE A 226 6.60 9.96 -8.40
C ILE A 226 7.50 8.95 -7.72
N ASP A 227 8.42 9.42 -6.88
CA ASP A 227 9.32 8.57 -6.14
C ASP A 227 8.69 8.17 -4.79
N VAL A 228 8.79 6.89 -4.45
CA VAL A 228 8.49 6.33 -3.13
C VAL A 228 9.65 5.47 -2.67
N TRP A 229 9.81 5.29 -1.37
CA TRP A 229 10.83 4.41 -0.83
C TRP A 229 10.29 3.57 0.33
N PHE A 230 10.83 2.39 0.48
CA PHE A 230 10.53 1.50 1.58
C PHE A 230 11.69 0.53 1.82
N GLU A 231 11.69 -0.12 2.97
CA GLU A 231 12.68 -1.12 3.34
C GLU A 231 11.98 -2.30 4.01
N ALA A 232 12.33 -3.51 3.60
CA ALA A 232 11.71 -4.73 4.07
C ALA A 232 12.45 -5.30 5.29
N ALA A 233 11.71 -5.64 6.34
CA ALA A 233 12.24 -6.24 7.55
C ALA A 233 12.35 -7.78 7.50
N ARG A 234 11.71 -8.43 6.52
CA ARG A 234 11.62 -9.90 6.43
C ARG A 234 11.54 -10.35 4.98
N THR A 235 12.06 -11.54 4.75
CA THR A 235 11.86 -12.30 3.50
C THR A 235 10.43 -12.82 3.38
N GLY A 236 9.99 -13.10 2.16
CA GLY A 236 8.67 -13.65 1.88
C GLY A 236 8.08 -13.18 0.56
N GLN A 237 6.86 -13.63 0.28
CA GLN A 237 6.07 -13.18 -0.87
C GLN A 237 4.82 -12.43 -0.41
N TYR A 238 4.57 -11.31 -1.04
CA TYR A 238 3.50 -10.38 -0.70
C TYR A 238 2.81 -9.87 -1.96
N GLU A 239 1.73 -9.15 -1.77
CA GLU A 239 0.92 -8.65 -2.88
C GLU A 239 1.21 -7.18 -3.17
N ILE A 240 1.20 -6.85 -4.47
CA ILE A 240 1.07 -5.48 -4.98
C ILE A 240 -0.34 -5.35 -5.53
N ALA A 241 -1.13 -4.44 -5.02
CA ALA A 241 -2.49 -4.20 -5.51
C ALA A 241 -2.60 -2.83 -6.19
N CYS A 242 -3.49 -2.73 -7.16
CA CYS A 242 -3.97 -1.43 -7.63
C CYS A 242 -5.14 -0.99 -6.76
N SER A 243 -5.01 0.14 -6.06
CA SER A 243 -6.05 0.65 -5.16
C SER A 243 -6.78 1.90 -5.68
N GLN A 244 -6.65 2.19 -6.99
CA GLN A 244 -7.40 3.22 -7.69
C GLN A 244 -8.04 2.64 -8.94
N PHE A 245 -9.34 2.89 -9.13
CA PHE A 245 -10.07 2.38 -10.30
C PHE A 245 -9.38 2.85 -11.60
N CYS A 246 -8.90 1.89 -12.39
CA CYS A 246 -8.14 2.12 -13.61
C CYS A 246 -8.80 1.54 -14.87
N GLY A 247 -10.00 0.97 -14.76
CA GLY A 247 -10.76 0.39 -15.88
C GLY A 247 -11.33 -1.00 -15.56
N LEU A 248 -11.84 -1.69 -16.58
CA LEU A 248 -12.56 -2.96 -16.42
C LEU A 248 -11.75 -4.08 -15.76
N GLY A 249 -10.42 -4.09 -15.96
CA GLY A 249 -9.52 -5.10 -15.36
C GLY A 249 -8.93 -4.70 -14.01
N HIS A 250 -9.38 -3.58 -13.42
CA HIS A 250 -8.86 -3.06 -12.14
C HIS A 250 -8.81 -4.13 -11.03
N TYR A 251 -9.86 -4.91 -10.89
CA TYR A 251 -9.97 -5.97 -9.87
C TYR A 251 -8.95 -7.10 -10.02
N ARG A 252 -8.31 -7.22 -11.18
CA ARG A 252 -7.27 -8.22 -11.48
C ARG A 252 -5.86 -7.63 -11.58
N MET A 253 -5.72 -6.29 -11.47
CA MET A 253 -4.42 -5.63 -11.55
C MET A 253 -3.64 -5.87 -10.26
N ARG A 254 -2.92 -6.99 -10.27
CA ARG A 254 -2.18 -7.55 -9.14
C ARG A 254 -0.74 -7.81 -9.55
N GLY A 255 0.19 -7.57 -8.65
CA GLY A 255 1.57 -7.97 -8.75
C GLY A 255 2.02 -8.73 -7.51
N TYR A 256 3.22 -9.24 -7.54
CA TYR A 256 3.85 -9.98 -6.45
C TYR A 256 5.15 -9.30 -6.06
N LEU A 257 5.33 -9.09 -4.78
CA LEU A 257 6.56 -8.62 -4.17
C LEU A 257 7.28 -9.82 -3.54
N SER A 258 8.44 -10.17 -4.08
CA SER A 258 9.32 -11.22 -3.54
C SER A 258 10.49 -10.57 -2.82
N ILE A 259 10.58 -10.79 -1.50
CA ILE A 259 11.65 -10.27 -0.66
C ILE A 259 12.64 -11.41 -0.39
N HIS A 260 13.85 -11.27 -0.87
CA HIS A 260 14.91 -12.27 -0.80
C HIS A 260 15.91 -11.97 0.31
N SER A 261 16.71 -12.96 0.71
CA SER A 261 18.00 -12.70 1.35
C SER A 261 18.90 -11.92 0.40
N GLN A 262 20.00 -11.37 0.90
CA GLN A 262 20.94 -10.64 0.04
C GLN A 262 21.51 -11.56 -1.06
N GLU A 263 21.94 -12.77 -0.69
CA GLU A 263 22.46 -13.77 -1.60
C GLU A 263 21.41 -14.24 -2.62
N GLY A 264 20.15 -14.42 -2.14
CA GLY A 264 19.02 -14.82 -2.98
C GLY A 264 18.68 -13.77 -4.03
N PHE A 265 18.76 -12.49 -3.67
CA PHE A 265 18.55 -11.39 -4.61
C PHE A 265 19.65 -11.31 -5.66
N GLU A 266 20.92 -11.46 -5.26
CA GLU A 266 22.06 -11.48 -6.17
C GLU A 266 22.01 -12.68 -7.13
N ALA A 267 21.59 -13.86 -6.64
CA ALA A 267 21.39 -15.04 -7.46
C ALA A 267 20.26 -14.81 -8.49
N TRP A 268 19.14 -14.24 -8.05
CA TRP A 268 18.04 -13.88 -8.94
C TRP A 268 18.47 -12.89 -10.03
N LEU A 269 19.24 -11.84 -9.68
CA LEU A 269 19.76 -10.88 -10.65
C LEU A 269 20.68 -11.56 -11.71
N LYS A 270 21.47 -12.54 -11.30
CA LYS A 270 22.33 -13.31 -12.22
C LYS A 270 21.50 -14.19 -13.17
N GLU A 271 20.45 -14.83 -12.65
CA GLU A 271 19.56 -15.67 -13.45
C GLU A 271 18.82 -14.86 -14.54
N GLN A 272 18.48 -13.60 -14.26
CA GLN A 272 17.80 -12.75 -15.24
C GLN A 272 18.73 -12.29 -16.39
N LYS A 273 20.04 -12.37 -16.22
CA LYS A 273 21.04 -11.95 -17.22
C LYS A 273 21.51 -13.10 -18.10
N ALA A 274 21.19 -14.35 -17.77
CA ALA A 274 21.56 -15.56 -18.50
C ALA A 274 20.53 -15.87 -19.60
#